data_2e9d78b99646a77144a5e4d262c6f47d
#
_entry.id   2e9d78b99646a77144a5e4d262c6f47d
#
_cell.length_a   1.000
_cell.length_b   1.000
_cell.length_c   1.000
_cell.angle_alpha   90.00
_cell.angle_beta   90.00
_cell.angle_gamma   90.00
#
_symmetry.space_group_name_H-M   'P 1'
#
loop_
_entity.id
_entity.type
_entity.pdbx_description
1 polymer ?
#
loop_
_entity_poly.entity_id
_entity_poly.type
_entity_poly.pdbx_seq_one_letter_code
_entity_poly.pdbx_strand_id
1 'polypeptide(L)'
;FLPIVNAENETDTPQAVTTGETQNEITIKDGDEYIFEDNATIDYPVDGNLFVFANNVTITSQIGGDAFICANTINIEEDGYILSNLFACSNNINIKGSVYNIYSIGDTLTIDGFVYRDIRSTCNNLNINGMIARNVFVDCSSINFKEQSNTEETASITSYGTIQGNLNYFSKEKLSIPDGHVSGEVNFSQLLGVQRNISDYIYSLGAVLVSAII
;
A
#
# COMPACT_ATOMS: atom_id res chain seq x y z
N PHE A 1 -30.56 -5.66 -81.94
CA PHE A 1 -30.00 -4.37 -81.50
C PHE A 1 -30.51 -4.09 -80.08
N LEU A 2 -29.64 -4.27 -79.10
CA LEU A 2 -29.83 -3.90 -77.69
C LEU A 2 -28.85 -2.77 -77.38
N PRO A 3 -29.25 -1.67 -76.75
CA PRO A 3 -28.34 -0.65 -76.31
C PRO A 3 -27.60 -1.08 -75.04
N ILE A 4 -26.29 -0.81 -75.06
CA ILE A 4 -25.39 -0.98 -73.89
C ILE A 4 -25.69 0.17 -72.93
N VAL A 5 -26.05 -0.15 -71.70
CA VAL A 5 -26.14 0.82 -70.57
C VAL A 5 -24.79 0.79 -69.84
N ASN A 6 -24.09 1.90 -69.87
CA ASN A 6 -22.92 2.14 -69.06
C ASN A 6 -23.34 2.29 -67.58
N ALA A 7 -22.89 1.42 -66.72
CA ALA A 7 -22.94 1.60 -65.29
C ALA A 7 -21.71 2.43 -64.86
N GLU A 8 -21.97 3.66 -64.42
CA GLU A 8 -20.99 4.49 -63.74
C GLU A 8 -20.75 3.92 -62.33
N ASN A 9 -19.50 3.57 -62.05
CA ASN A 9 -19.05 3.15 -60.73
C ASN A 9 -18.98 4.38 -59.83
N GLU A 10 -19.95 4.52 -58.94
CA GLU A 10 -19.78 5.36 -57.77
C GLU A 10 -18.95 4.60 -56.75
N THR A 11 -17.73 5.01 -56.57
CA THR A 11 -16.86 4.59 -55.47
C THR A 11 -17.32 5.29 -54.18
N ASP A 12 -18.15 4.60 -53.44
CA ASP A 12 -18.49 5.00 -52.09
C ASP A 12 -17.31 4.72 -51.16
N THR A 13 -16.57 5.78 -50.87
CA THR A 13 -15.45 5.74 -49.93
C THR A 13 -16.07 5.79 -48.52
N PRO A 14 -15.87 4.78 -47.63
CA PRO A 14 -16.35 4.89 -46.26
C PRO A 14 -15.58 6.03 -45.59
N GLN A 15 -16.32 7.05 -45.16
CA GLN A 15 -15.79 8.05 -44.24
C GLN A 15 -15.43 7.35 -42.93
N ALA A 16 -14.12 7.36 -42.64
CA ALA A 16 -13.63 6.97 -41.31
C ALA A 16 -14.23 7.92 -40.26
N VAL A 17 -15.14 7.40 -39.46
CA VAL A 17 -15.58 8.07 -38.25
C VAL A 17 -14.39 8.05 -37.29
N THR A 18 -13.68 9.15 -37.22
CA THR A 18 -12.64 9.37 -36.20
C THR A 18 -13.37 9.65 -34.90
N THR A 19 -13.70 8.61 -34.14
CA THR A 19 -13.99 8.75 -32.74
C THR A 19 -12.69 9.15 -32.06
N GLY A 20 -12.55 10.43 -31.78
CA GLY A 20 -11.48 10.96 -30.96
C GLY A 20 -11.63 10.52 -29.51
N GLU A 21 -11.35 9.25 -29.23
CA GLU A 21 -10.98 8.83 -27.89
C GLU A 21 -9.55 9.29 -27.68
N THR A 22 -9.40 10.34 -26.88
CA THR A 22 -8.11 10.70 -26.30
C THR A 22 -7.73 9.54 -25.40
N GLN A 23 -6.99 8.57 -25.91
CA GLN A 23 -6.31 7.60 -25.07
C GLN A 23 -5.33 8.44 -24.25
N ASN A 24 -5.61 8.60 -22.97
CA ASN A 24 -4.61 9.06 -22.02
C ASN A 24 -3.48 8.01 -22.06
N GLU A 25 -2.41 8.34 -22.75
CA GLU A 25 -1.21 7.52 -22.82
C GLU A 25 -0.64 7.49 -21.40
N ILE A 26 -0.80 6.34 -20.70
CA ILE A 26 -0.23 6.15 -19.38
C ILE A 26 1.28 6.11 -19.56
N THR A 27 1.96 7.17 -19.17
CA THR A 27 3.42 7.24 -19.21
C THR A 27 3.96 6.40 -18.07
N ILE A 28 4.61 5.28 -18.39
CA ILE A 28 5.32 4.43 -17.42
C ILE A 28 6.71 5.03 -17.21
N LYS A 29 7.11 5.18 -15.95
CA LYS A 29 8.48 5.57 -15.61
C LYS A 29 9.37 4.33 -15.64
N ASP A 30 10.24 4.25 -16.64
CA ASP A 30 11.22 3.17 -16.75
C ASP A 30 12.33 3.30 -15.69
N GLY A 31 12.65 2.18 -15.04
CA GLY A 31 13.72 2.09 -14.04
C GLY A 31 13.35 2.67 -12.69
N ASP A 32 14.37 2.99 -11.91
CA ASP A 32 14.22 3.50 -10.55
C ASP A 32 13.80 4.97 -10.54
N GLU A 33 12.96 5.34 -9.57
CA GLU A 33 12.49 6.72 -9.36
C GLU A 33 12.97 7.24 -8.00
N TYR A 34 13.43 8.50 -7.99
CA TYR A 34 13.97 9.18 -6.81
C TYR A 34 13.25 10.51 -6.60
N ILE A 35 12.52 10.66 -5.49
CA ILE A 35 11.69 11.83 -5.19
C ILE A 35 12.11 12.44 -3.85
N PHE A 36 12.40 13.75 -3.87
CA PHE A 36 12.81 14.55 -2.70
C PHE A 36 11.96 15.82 -2.67
N GLU A 37 10.75 15.73 -2.12
CA GLU A 37 9.76 16.81 -2.12
C GLU A 37 9.02 16.87 -0.79
N ASP A 38 8.38 18.02 -0.50
CA ASP A 38 7.56 18.12 0.70
C ASP A 38 6.29 17.24 0.61
N ASN A 39 5.65 17.22 -0.56
CA ASN A 39 4.48 16.39 -0.84
C ASN A 39 4.68 15.64 -2.15
N ALA A 40 4.90 14.33 -2.06
CA ALA A 40 5.12 13.46 -3.20
C ALA A 40 3.83 12.72 -3.57
N THR A 41 3.40 12.85 -4.82
CA THR A 41 2.27 12.09 -5.37
C THR A 41 2.75 11.24 -6.54
N ILE A 42 2.61 9.92 -6.41
CA ILE A 42 2.99 8.96 -7.44
C ILE A 42 1.70 8.39 -8.04
N ASP A 43 1.24 9.03 -9.11
CA ASP A 43 0.02 8.72 -9.87
C ASP A 43 0.31 8.06 -11.22
N TYR A 44 1.56 7.68 -11.47
CA TYR A 44 2.05 7.00 -12.65
C TYR A 44 2.77 5.70 -12.28
N PRO A 45 2.77 4.66 -13.14
CA PRO A 45 3.48 3.42 -12.89
C PRO A 45 5.01 3.63 -12.91
N VAL A 46 5.69 3.02 -11.93
CA VAL A 46 7.16 2.93 -11.87
C VAL A 46 7.55 1.48 -12.08
N ASP A 47 8.34 1.16 -13.12
CA ASP A 47 8.74 -0.22 -13.43
C ASP A 47 9.85 -0.73 -12.50
N GLY A 48 10.72 0.15 -12.02
CA GLY A 48 11.81 -0.14 -11.07
C GLY A 48 11.46 0.07 -9.61
N ASN A 49 12.49 0.43 -8.84
CA ASN A 49 12.37 0.76 -7.42
C ASN A 49 11.97 2.23 -7.23
N LEU A 50 11.28 2.49 -6.13
CA LEU A 50 10.88 3.85 -5.74
C LEU A 50 11.60 4.28 -4.46
N PHE A 51 12.27 5.44 -4.49
CA PHE A 51 12.95 6.05 -3.36
C PHE A 51 12.33 7.42 -3.07
N VAL A 52 11.68 7.59 -1.92
CA VAL A 52 10.98 8.84 -1.55
C VAL A 52 11.40 9.33 -0.18
N PHE A 53 11.76 10.62 -0.12
CA PHE A 53 11.95 11.38 1.11
C PHE A 53 11.05 12.61 1.06
N ALA A 54 10.01 12.63 1.86
CA ALA A 54 8.96 13.66 1.82
C ALA A 54 8.37 13.91 3.20
N ASN A 55 7.54 14.94 3.34
CA ASN A 55 6.67 15.06 4.50
C ASN A 55 5.40 14.21 4.33
N ASN A 56 4.80 14.25 3.13
CA ASN A 56 3.64 13.43 2.79
C ASN A 56 3.87 12.68 1.49
N VAL A 57 3.52 11.39 1.48
CA VAL A 57 3.59 10.53 0.28
C VAL A 57 2.21 9.95 0.00
N THR A 58 1.77 10.04 -1.25
CA THR A 58 0.55 9.41 -1.74
C THR A 58 0.87 8.58 -2.98
N ILE A 59 0.53 7.29 -2.96
CA ILE A 59 0.73 6.37 -4.08
C ILE A 59 -0.64 5.91 -4.56
N THR A 60 -0.98 6.24 -5.80
CA THR A 60 -2.22 5.86 -6.48
C THR A 60 -1.96 5.00 -7.72
N SER A 61 -0.73 4.51 -7.89
CA SER A 61 -0.34 3.73 -9.07
C SER A 61 0.55 2.54 -8.67
N GLN A 62 1.00 1.79 -9.68
CA GLN A 62 1.79 0.57 -9.48
C GLN A 62 3.29 0.89 -9.34
N ILE A 63 3.93 0.26 -8.37
CA ILE A 63 5.39 0.21 -8.21
C ILE A 63 5.83 -1.24 -8.45
N GLY A 64 6.62 -1.47 -9.51
CA GLY A 64 7.07 -2.79 -9.94
C GLY A 64 8.15 -3.39 -9.01
N GLY A 65 9.07 -2.57 -8.53
CA GLY A 65 10.15 -2.94 -7.64
C GLY A 65 9.85 -2.71 -6.16
N ASP A 66 10.91 -2.56 -5.37
CA ASP A 66 10.84 -2.22 -3.96
C ASP A 66 10.57 -0.72 -3.78
N ALA A 67 9.81 -0.36 -2.74
CA ALA A 67 9.58 1.04 -2.36
C ALA A 67 10.29 1.34 -1.03
N PHE A 68 11.18 2.34 -1.04
CA PHE A 68 11.92 2.85 0.12
C PHE A 68 11.41 4.25 0.46
N ILE A 69 10.64 4.40 1.53
CA ILE A 69 9.92 5.64 1.82
C ILE A 69 10.19 6.10 3.25
N CYS A 70 10.71 7.33 3.39
CA CYS A 70 10.80 8.02 4.66
C CYS A 70 9.95 9.28 4.61
N ALA A 71 8.89 9.34 5.42
CA ALA A 71 7.96 10.46 5.42
C ALA A 71 7.30 10.65 6.80
N ASN A 72 6.59 11.73 7.01
CA ASN A 72 5.73 11.87 8.19
C ASN A 72 4.43 11.07 8.01
N THR A 73 3.86 11.08 6.78
CA THR A 73 2.67 10.30 6.44
C THR A 73 2.86 9.60 5.10
N ILE A 74 2.50 8.32 5.04
CA ILE A 74 2.49 7.50 3.82
C ILE A 74 1.07 6.98 3.61
N ASN A 75 0.49 7.26 2.43
CA ASN A 75 -0.80 6.75 2.00
C ASN A 75 -0.61 5.94 0.71
N ILE A 76 -0.91 4.64 0.76
CA ILE A 76 -1.08 3.80 -0.42
C ILE A 76 -2.57 3.67 -0.62
N GLU A 77 -3.11 4.41 -1.60
CA GLU A 77 -4.54 4.49 -1.89
C GLU A 77 -5.05 3.20 -2.55
N GLU A 78 -6.36 3.09 -2.77
CA GLU A 78 -7.01 1.86 -3.28
C GLU A 78 -6.41 1.35 -4.60
N ASP A 79 -6.00 2.28 -5.48
CA ASP A 79 -5.35 1.99 -6.76
C ASP A 79 -3.81 1.89 -6.66
N GLY A 80 -3.25 2.00 -5.46
CA GLY A 80 -1.81 1.89 -5.19
C GLY A 80 -1.38 0.44 -4.99
N TYR A 81 -0.38 -0.03 -5.76
CA TYR A 81 0.14 -1.39 -5.70
C TYR A 81 1.66 -1.37 -5.59
N ILE A 82 2.22 -2.01 -4.54
CA ILE A 82 3.66 -2.28 -4.47
C ILE A 82 3.85 -3.78 -4.67
N LEU A 83 4.37 -4.17 -5.84
CA LEU A 83 4.49 -5.56 -6.25
C LEU A 83 5.64 -6.30 -5.56
N SER A 84 6.48 -5.59 -4.83
CA SER A 84 7.61 -6.15 -4.06
C SER A 84 7.55 -5.65 -2.61
N ASN A 85 8.65 -5.23 -2.03
CA ASN A 85 8.71 -4.88 -0.61
C ASN A 85 8.49 -3.38 -0.39
N LEU A 86 7.72 -3.04 0.65
CA LEU A 86 7.67 -1.69 1.20
C LEU A 86 8.61 -1.61 2.41
N PHE A 87 9.64 -0.77 2.32
CA PHE A 87 10.49 -0.36 3.43
C PHE A 87 10.10 1.06 3.85
N ALA A 88 9.45 1.20 5.00
CA ALA A 88 8.85 2.47 5.41
C ALA A 88 9.34 2.94 6.78
N CYS A 89 9.69 4.22 6.87
CA CYS A 89 9.93 4.93 8.12
C CYS A 89 8.98 6.14 8.17
N SER A 90 7.95 6.10 9.03
CA SER A 90 6.92 7.13 9.03
C SER A 90 6.15 7.16 10.34
N ASN A 91 5.64 8.34 10.74
CA ASN A 91 4.72 8.40 11.87
C ASN A 91 3.40 7.67 11.55
N ASN A 92 2.84 7.89 10.37
CA ASN A 92 1.58 7.27 9.96
C ASN A 92 1.72 6.57 8.62
N ILE A 93 1.37 5.29 8.57
CA ILE A 93 1.36 4.47 7.36
C ILE A 93 -0.04 3.92 7.16
N ASN A 94 -0.70 4.29 6.06
CA ASN A 94 -2.05 3.89 5.71
C ASN A 94 -2.02 3.11 4.39
N ILE A 95 -2.41 1.85 4.43
CA ILE A 95 -2.43 0.95 3.27
C ILE A 95 -3.89 0.62 2.94
N LYS A 96 -4.46 1.30 1.94
CA LYS A 96 -5.79 0.99 1.38
C LYS A 96 -5.68 0.09 0.15
N GLY A 97 -4.59 0.21 -0.59
CA GLY A 97 -4.27 -0.62 -1.75
C GLY A 97 -3.62 -1.95 -1.37
N SER A 98 -2.63 -2.36 -2.15
CA SER A 98 -2.00 -3.67 -1.96
C SER A 98 -0.48 -3.60 -1.90
N VAL A 99 0.12 -4.38 -1.00
CA VAL A 99 1.57 -4.49 -0.83
C VAL A 99 1.98 -5.95 -0.70
N TYR A 100 3.11 -6.33 -1.29
CA TYR A 100 3.58 -7.73 -1.20
C TYR A 100 4.14 -8.07 0.18
N ASN A 101 5.17 -7.34 0.67
CA ASN A 101 5.67 -7.40 2.05
C ASN A 101 5.81 -6.01 2.64
N ILE A 102 5.65 -5.88 3.96
CA ILE A 102 5.88 -4.62 4.69
C ILE A 102 6.99 -4.81 5.71
N TYR A 103 7.97 -3.90 5.65
CA TYR A 103 9.02 -3.71 6.65
C TYR A 103 8.93 -2.25 7.11
N SER A 104 8.44 -2.01 8.32
CA SER A 104 8.18 -0.64 8.75
C SER A 104 8.58 -0.35 10.17
N ILE A 105 8.89 0.92 10.38
CA ILE A 105 9.03 1.52 11.71
C ILE A 105 8.22 2.81 11.76
N GLY A 106 7.36 2.95 12.77
CA GLY A 106 6.47 4.10 12.85
C GLY A 106 5.68 4.19 14.14
N ASP A 107 4.78 5.15 14.20
CA ASP A 107 3.84 5.26 15.32
C ASP A 107 2.58 4.40 15.06
N THR A 108 1.97 4.59 13.90
CA THR A 108 0.75 3.89 13.53
C THR A 108 0.87 3.24 12.15
N LEU A 109 0.59 1.95 12.08
CA LEU A 109 0.43 1.20 10.83
C LEU A 109 -1.02 0.75 10.71
N THR A 110 -1.71 1.21 9.67
CA THR A 110 -3.10 0.86 9.36
C THR A 110 -3.17 0.10 8.05
N ILE A 111 -3.77 -1.08 8.07
CA ILE A 111 -4.01 -1.95 6.91
C ILE A 111 -5.51 -2.01 6.67
N ASP A 112 -5.99 -1.24 5.70
CA ASP A 112 -7.38 -1.29 5.21
C ASP A 112 -7.50 -2.20 3.97
N GLY A 113 -6.42 -2.33 3.21
CA GLY A 113 -6.30 -3.10 1.98
C GLY A 113 -5.72 -4.51 2.18
N PHE A 114 -4.79 -4.90 1.31
CA PHE A 114 -4.30 -6.27 1.22
C PHE A 114 -2.78 -6.36 1.31
N VAL A 115 -2.28 -7.28 2.17
CA VAL A 115 -0.85 -7.63 2.23
C VAL A 115 -0.69 -9.08 1.81
N TYR A 116 -0.02 -9.31 0.67
CA TYR A 116 0.11 -10.64 0.07
C TYR A 116 0.98 -11.61 0.87
N ARG A 117 1.91 -11.10 1.68
CA ARG A 117 2.79 -11.96 2.47
C ARG A 117 2.90 -11.47 3.92
N ASP A 118 4.09 -11.05 4.32
CA ASP A 118 4.42 -10.86 5.71
C ASP A 118 4.50 -9.37 6.08
N ILE A 119 4.14 -9.06 7.31
CA ILE A 119 4.43 -7.77 7.94
C ILE A 119 5.53 -7.97 8.97
N ARG A 120 6.56 -7.11 8.94
CA ARG A 120 7.55 -6.92 10.00
C ARG A 120 7.58 -5.45 10.37
N SER A 121 7.07 -5.13 11.54
CA SER A 121 6.89 -3.73 11.96
C SER A 121 7.30 -3.52 13.42
N THR A 122 7.78 -2.30 13.68
CA THR A 122 7.84 -1.75 15.04
C THR A 122 6.97 -0.49 15.05
N CYS A 123 5.89 -0.52 15.83
CA CYS A 123 4.94 0.61 15.89
C CYS A 123 4.32 0.70 17.29
N ASN A 124 3.66 1.81 17.61
CA ASN A 124 2.83 1.88 18.80
C ASN A 124 1.47 1.19 18.55
N ASN A 125 0.87 1.45 17.39
CA ASN A 125 -0.46 0.97 17.06
C ASN A 125 -0.46 0.21 15.73
N LEU A 126 -0.91 -1.03 15.73
CA LEU A 126 -1.20 -1.79 14.51
C LEU A 126 -2.71 -1.95 14.37
N ASN A 127 -3.28 -1.36 13.31
CA ASN A 127 -4.70 -1.46 12.99
C ASN A 127 -4.89 -2.36 11.77
N ILE A 128 -5.63 -3.44 11.90
CA ILE A 128 -5.87 -4.42 10.85
C ILE A 128 -7.36 -4.40 10.51
N ASN A 129 -7.70 -3.73 9.43
CA ASN A 129 -9.07 -3.60 8.92
C ASN A 129 -9.27 -4.43 7.64
N GLY A 130 -8.17 -4.73 6.93
CA GLY A 130 -8.11 -5.54 5.72
C GLY A 130 -7.53 -6.93 5.96
N MET A 131 -6.86 -7.49 4.96
CA MET A 131 -6.36 -8.86 5.00
C MET A 131 -4.83 -8.94 4.87
N ILE A 132 -4.23 -9.78 5.71
CA ILE A 132 -2.82 -10.15 5.62
C ILE A 132 -2.77 -11.66 5.33
N ALA A 133 -2.27 -12.05 4.15
CA ALA A 133 -2.34 -13.43 3.67
C ALA A 133 -1.35 -14.38 4.35
N ARG A 134 -0.34 -13.86 5.09
CA ARG A 134 0.64 -14.67 5.81
C ARG A 134 0.86 -14.16 7.23
N ASN A 135 2.11 -13.99 7.64
CA ASN A 135 2.44 -13.81 9.03
C ASN A 135 2.64 -12.34 9.40
N VAL A 136 2.37 -12.03 10.64
CA VAL A 136 2.70 -10.73 11.25
C VAL A 136 3.73 -10.95 12.34
N PHE A 137 4.82 -10.17 12.27
CA PHE A 137 5.86 -10.04 13.30
C PHE A 137 5.91 -8.57 13.70
N VAL A 138 5.45 -8.25 14.90
CA VAL A 138 5.31 -6.86 15.32
C VAL A 138 5.77 -6.63 16.76
N ASP A 139 6.48 -5.51 16.97
CA ASP A 139 6.74 -4.93 18.28
C ASP A 139 5.80 -3.73 18.44
N CYS A 140 4.79 -3.83 19.33
CA CYS A 140 3.75 -2.81 19.44
C CYS A 140 3.16 -2.68 20.85
N SER A 141 2.44 -1.58 21.06
CA SER A 141 1.67 -1.34 22.28
C SER A 141 0.21 -1.80 22.13
N SER A 142 -0.34 -1.76 20.92
CA SER A 142 -1.70 -2.19 20.65
C SER A 142 -1.86 -2.86 19.29
N ILE A 143 -2.78 -3.81 19.20
CA ILE A 143 -3.25 -4.43 17.94
C ILE A 143 -4.76 -4.34 17.95
N ASN A 144 -5.32 -3.70 16.95
CA ASN A 144 -6.74 -3.49 16.79
C ASN A 144 -7.22 -4.16 15.49
N PHE A 145 -8.34 -4.86 15.55
CA PHE A 145 -8.99 -5.46 14.39
C PHE A 145 -10.34 -4.81 14.16
N LYS A 146 -10.67 -4.61 12.88
CA LYS A 146 -12.01 -4.19 12.51
C LYS A 146 -12.98 -5.34 12.76
N GLU A 147 -13.98 -5.10 13.58
CA GLU A 147 -15.04 -6.04 13.89
C GLU A 147 -15.93 -6.32 12.65
N GLN A 148 -16.45 -7.55 12.58
CA GLN A 148 -17.45 -7.88 11.58
C GLN A 148 -18.76 -7.16 11.89
N SER A 149 -19.24 -6.33 10.97
CA SER A 149 -20.56 -5.69 11.12
C SER A 149 -21.66 -6.72 10.88
N ASN A 150 -22.41 -7.07 11.92
CA ASN A 150 -23.56 -7.96 11.86
C ASN A 150 -24.84 -7.26 11.40
N THR A 151 -24.76 -6.34 10.44
CA THR A 151 -25.99 -5.75 9.83
C THR A 151 -26.52 -6.71 8.78
N GLU A 152 -27.73 -7.26 9.01
CA GLU A 152 -28.45 -8.23 8.19
C GLU A 152 -28.93 -7.67 6.81
N GLU A 153 -28.36 -6.60 6.29
CA GLU A 153 -28.77 -6.05 4.99
C GLU A 153 -27.61 -6.11 3.99
N THR A 154 -27.81 -6.99 3.01
CA THR A 154 -26.97 -7.26 1.82
C THR A 154 -25.71 -8.04 2.07
N ALA A 155 -25.61 -9.20 1.39
CA ALA A 155 -24.43 -10.07 1.28
C ALA A 155 -23.26 -9.41 0.52
N SER A 156 -22.82 -8.26 0.98
CA SER A 156 -21.56 -7.63 0.69
C SER A 156 -20.56 -8.22 1.66
N ILE A 157 -19.53 -8.88 1.15
CA ILE A 157 -18.40 -9.37 1.96
C ILE A 157 -17.75 -8.15 2.59
N THR A 158 -18.22 -7.75 3.77
CA THR A 158 -17.57 -6.71 4.58
C THR A 158 -16.25 -7.31 5.05
N SER A 159 -15.15 -6.84 4.45
CA SER A 159 -13.80 -7.19 4.87
C SER A 159 -13.65 -6.81 6.34
N TYR A 160 -13.49 -7.80 7.20
CA TYR A 160 -13.06 -7.62 8.59
C TYR A 160 -11.57 -7.93 8.66
N GLY A 161 -10.86 -7.32 9.61
CA GLY A 161 -9.41 -7.46 9.72
C GLY A 161 -9.00 -8.91 9.98
N THR A 162 -8.17 -9.50 9.12
CA THR A 162 -7.72 -10.89 9.27
C THR A 162 -6.24 -11.09 8.98
N ILE A 163 -5.63 -12.03 9.73
CA ILE A 163 -4.30 -12.59 9.47
C ILE A 163 -4.49 -14.07 9.16
N GLN A 164 -4.15 -14.50 7.93
CA GLN A 164 -4.29 -15.90 7.51
C GLN A 164 -3.16 -16.80 8.04
N GLY A 165 -2.02 -16.23 8.41
CA GLY A 165 -0.90 -16.94 9.04
C GLY A 165 -0.84 -16.72 10.54
N ASN A 166 0.37 -16.69 11.08
CA ASN A 166 0.64 -16.53 12.50
C ASN A 166 0.78 -15.05 12.87
N LEU A 167 0.34 -14.70 14.08
CA LEU A 167 0.63 -13.43 14.73
C LEU A 167 1.70 -13.63 15.80
N ASN A 168 2.89 -13.09 15.57
CA ASN A 168 3.98 -13.07 16.54
C ASN A 168 4.18 -11.63 17.00
N TYR A 169 3.91 -11.33 18.26
CA TYR A 169 4.02 -9.96 18.75
C TYR A 169 4.79 -9.84 20.04
N PHE A 170 5.48 -8.69 20.16
CA PHE A 170 6.20 -8.26 21.34
C PHE A 170 5.47 -7.04 21.91
N SER A 171 5.16 -7.08 23.21
CA SER A 171 4.53 -5.96 23.92
C SER A 171 4.89 -5.99 25.41
N LYS A 172 4.58 -4.90 26.13
CA LYS A 172 4.80 -4.85 27.59
C LYS A 172 3.89 -5.84 28.33
N GLU A 173 2.65 -5.97 27.84
CA GLU A 173 1.62 -6.83 28.41
C GLU A 173 0.98 -7.66 27.30
N LYS A 174 0.39 -8.80 27.68
CA LYS A 174 -0.33 -9.65 26.75
C LYS A 174 -1.58 -8.91 26.28
N LEU A 175 -1.69 -8.72 24.94
CA LEU A 175 -2.83 -8.07 24.30
C LEU A 175 -4.01 -9.03 24.17
N SER A 176 -5.23 -8.49 24.20
CA SER A 176 -6.45 -9.24 23.90
C SER A 176 -6.62 -9.29 22.38
N ILE A 177 -6.48 -10.48 21.80
CA ILE A 177 -6.70 -10.71 20.36
C ILE A 177 -8.07 -11.38 20.24
N PRO A 178 -9.03 -10.76 19.51
CA PRO A 178 -10.36 -11.35 19.35
C PRO A 178 -10.30 -12.65 18.54
N ASP A 179 -11.18 -13.60 18.88
CA ASP A 179 -11.26 -14.87 18.15
C ASP A 179 -11.69 -14.67 16.68
N GLY A 180 -11.16 -15.51 15.80
CA GLY A 180 -11.52 -15.50 14.37
C GLY A 180 -10.72 -14.53 13.50
N HIS A 181 -9.92 -13.64 14.07
CA HIS A 181 -9.09 -12.70 13.31
C HIS A 181 -7.72 -13.25 12.90
N VAL A 182 -7.23 -14.31 13.55
CA VAL A 182 -5.97 -14.96 13.25
C VAL A 182 -6.23 -16.44 12.96
N SER A 183 -5.89 -16.91 11.74
CA SER A 183 -6.10 -18.31 11.35
C SER A 183 -5.02 -19.24 11.89
N GLY A 184 -3.83 -18.73 12.11
CA GLY A 184 -2.69 -19.47 12.65
C GLY A 184 -2.54 -19.29 14.16
N GLU A 185 -1.31 -19.40 14.63
CA GLU A 185 -0.97 -19.28 16.05
C GLU A 185 -0.81 -17.82 16.47
N VAL A 186 -1.19 -17.50 17.70
CA VAL A 186 -0.96 -16.20 18.35
C VAL A 186 0.14 -16.37 19.40
N ASN A 187 1.32 -15.85 19.10
CA ASN A 187 2.53 -15.98 19.92
C ASN A 187 2.90 -14.64 20.56
N PHE A 188 2.81 -14.56 21.87
CA PHE A 188 3.19 -13.40 22.67
C PHE A 188 4.60 -13.57 23.26
N SER A 189 5.40 -12.50 23.17
CA SER A 189 6.67 -12.38 23.86
C SER A 189 6.73 -11.06 24.63
N GLN A 190 7.04 -11.13 25.92
CA GLN A 190 7.09 -9.93 26.75
C GLN A 190 8.36 -9.12 26.48
N LEU A 191 8.19 -7.82 26.23
CA LEU A 191 9.30 -6.86 26.18
C LEU A 191 9.77 -6.53 27.58
N LEU A 192 10.93 -7.08 27.97
CA LEU A 192 11.57 -6.77 29.23
C LEU A 192 12.38 -5.48 29.13
N GLY A 193 11.84 -4.38 29.63
CA GLY A 193 12.64 -3.29 30.20
C GLY A 193 13.27 -2.22 29.29
N VAL A 194 12.86 -2.04 28.03
CA VAL A 194 13.26 -0.84 27.29
C VAL A 194 12.04 -0.03 26.88
N GLN A 195 11.85 1.14 27.50
CA GLN A 195 10.91 2.13 26.96
C GLN A 195 11.46 2.64 25.64
N ARG A 196 10.99 2.08 24.54
CA ARG A 196 11.27 2.63 23.21
C ARG A 196 10.25 3.73 22.94
N ASN A 197 10.71 4.96 22.99
CA ASN A 197 9.97 6.07 22.43
C ASN A 197 10.25 6.04 20.91
N ILE A 198 9.36 5.39 20.13
CA ILE A 198 9.54 5.21 18.68
C ILE A 198 9.65 6.56 17.99
N SER A 199 8.92 7.59 18.48
CA SER A 199 9.03 8.96 17.99
C SER A 199 10.47 9.49 18.10
N ASP A 200 11.20 9.20 19.16
CA ASP A 200 12.59 9.64 19.32
C ASP A 200 13.52 8.98 18.30
N TYR A 201 13.24 7.72 17.92
CA TYR A 201 13.95 7.02 16.85
C TYR A 201 13.66 7.60 15.48
N ILE A 202 12.38 7.90 15.17
CA ILE A 202 11.98 8.49 13.89
C ILE A 202 12.57 9.89 13.74
N TYR A 203 12.54 10.70 14.80
CA TYR A 203 13.14 12.03 14.78
C TYR A 203 14.67 11.97 14.66
N SER A 204 15.33 11.01 15.32
CA SER A 204 16.78 10.84 15.20
C SER A 204 17.19 10.34 13.81
N LEU A 205 16.45 9.41 13.22
CA LEU A 205 16.70 8.93 11.86
C LEU A 205 16.45 10.02 10.83
N GLY A 206 15.35 10.76 10.98
CA GLY A 206 15.03 11.91 10.12
C GLY A 206 16.10 13.00 10.20
N ALA A 207 16.58 13.33 11.40
CA ALA A 207 17.66 14.30 11.61
C ALA A 207 18.99 13.84 10.99
N VAL A 208 19.32 12.54 11.08
CA VAL A 208 20.51 11.99 10.45
C VAL A 208 20.42 12.02 8.94
N LEU A 209 19.26 11.70 8.37
CA LEU A 209 19.03 11.74 6.92
C LEU A 209 19.07 13.17 6.37
N VAL A 210 18.46 14.14 7.07
CA VAL A 210 18.51 15.56 6.68
C VAL A 210 19.93 16.10 6.77
N SER A 211 20.72 15.73 7.80
CA SER A 211 22.13 16.16 7.94
C SER A 211 23.08 15.52 6.93
N ALA A 212 22.68 14.42 6.28
CA ALA A 212 23.47 13.77 5.23
C ALA A 212 23.22 14.38 3.83
N ILE A 213 22.18 15.22 3.69
CA ILE A 213 21.78 15.86 2.41
C ILE A 213 22.30 17.31 2.33
N ILE A 214 22.72 17.94 3.44
CA ILE A 214 23.32 19.26 3.52
C ILE A 214 24.86 19.16 3.52
#